data_f9ca5b8b2c65709d72ec61beaeb89538
#
_entry.id   f9ca5b8b2c65709d72ec61beaeb89538
#
_cell.length_a   1.000
_cell.length_b   1.000
_cell.length_c   1.000
_cell.angle_alpha   90.00
_cell.angle_beta   90.00
_cell.angle_gamma   90.00
#
_symmetry.space_group_name_H-M   'P 1'
#
loop_
_entity.id
_entity.type
_entity.pdbx_description
1 polymer ?
#
loop_
_entity_poly.entity_id
_entity_poly.type
_entity_poly.pdbx_seq_one_letter_code
_entity_poly.pdbx_strand_id
1 'polypeptide(L)'
;MATTYPVTLEELAAISGVGAGKAKRYGEEFIKVIKRHVEENEIERPEDLIVRGVANKSKVKIAIIQAIDLKVPLEEIAESRGLEFSELIDNIEAIVNSGTKINLDYYIDDILDEDQQDEIFDYFKNSESGDIEEAYKALGSEYTEDEIRLMRIKFLSEMAF
;
A
#
# COMPACT_ATOMS: atom_id res chain seq x y z
N MET A 1 -33.49 4.08 -0.57
CA MET A 1 -33.49 2.63 -0.87
C MET A 1 -32.92 2.29 -2.24
N ALA A 2 -33.10 3.12 -3.25
CA ALA A 2 -32.69 2.82 -4.61
C ALA A 2 -31.16 2.90 -4.89
N THR A 3 -30.37 3.42 -3.97
CA THR A 3 -28.93 3.61 -4.13
C THR A 3 -28.06 2.86 -3.11
N THR A 4 -28.68 2.30 -2.07
CA THR A 4 -28.01 1.56 -1.01
C THR A 4 -28.54 0.13 -1.03
N TYR A 5 -27.79 -0.81 -1.52
CA TYR A 5 -28.19 -2.23 -1.60
C TYR A 5 -27.73 -2.94 -0.31
N PRO A 6 -28.55 -2.94 0.78
CA PRO A 6 -28.18 -3.58 2.03
C PRO A 6 -28.13 -5.10 1.85
N VAL A 7 -27.00 -5.71 2.17
CA VAL A 7 -26.81 -7.17 2.12
C VAL A 7 -26.62 -7.80 3.48
N THR A 8 -26.67 -6.98 4.55
CA THR A 8 -26.67 -7.42 5.94
C THR A 8 -27.85 -6.84 6.71
N LEU A 9 -28.24 -7.51 7.81
CA LEU A 9 -29.32 -7.02 8.68
C LEU A 9 -28.99 -5.65 9.31
N GLU A 10 -27.72 -5.41 9.59
CA GLU A 10 -27.24 -4.16 10.18
C GLU A 10 -27.36 -3.00 9.18
N GLU A 11 -26.94 -3.21 7.94
CA GLU A 11 -27.09 -2.24 6.85
C GLU A 11 -28.57 -1.94 6.57
N LEU A 12 -29.42 -2.98 6.60
CA LEU A 12 -30.86 -2.82 6.42
C LEU A 12 -31.50 -2.01 7.55
N ALA A 13 -31.07 -2.25 8.81
CA ALA A 13 -31.55 -1.53 9.99
C ALA A 13 -31.09 -0.07 10.00
N ALA A 14 -29.98 0.27 9.38
CA ALA A 14 -29.44 1.62 9.27
C ALA A 14 -30.25 2.50 8.28
N ILE A 15 -31.06 1.88 7.42
CA ILE A 15 -31.90 2.63 6.48
C ILE A 15 -33.02 3.37 7.22
N SER A 16 -33.12 4.66 6.95
CA SER A 16 -34.20 5.51 7.52
C SER A 16 -35.58 4.91 7.23
N GLY A 17 -36.35 4.65 8.30
CA GLY A 17 -37.67 4.06 8.22
C GLY A 17 -37.76 2.53 8.36
N VAL A 18 -36.66 1.81 8.37
CA VAL A 18 -36.66 0.36 8.54
C VAL A 18 -36.50 -0.06 10.01
N GLY A 19 -35.67 0.53 10.78
CA GLY A 19 -35.46 0.21 12.20
C GLY A 19 -35.10 -1.26 12.50
N ALA A 20 -34.38 -1.51 13.60
CA ALA A 20 -33.90 -2.84 13.97
C ALA A 20 -34.99 -3.91 14.11
N GLY A 21 -36.17 -3.56 14.60
CA GLY A 21 -37.30 -4.48 14.80
C GLY A 21 -37.86 -5.02 13.49
N LYS A 22 -37.98 -4.17 12.46
CA LYS A 22 -38.48 -4.57 11.14
C LYS A 22 -37.38 -5.33 10.37
N ALA A 23 -36.16 -4.90 10.48
CA ALA A 23 -35.02 -5.62 9.88
C ALA A 23 -34.88 -7.05 10.40
N LYS A 24 -35.06 -7.26 11.70
CA LYS A 24 -35.00 -8.58 12.32
C LYS A 24 -36.18 -9.49 11.95
N ARG A 25 -37.34 -8.91 11.66
CA ARG A 25 -38.59 -9.68 11.42
C ARG A 25 -38.76 -10.08 9.96
N TYR A 26 -38.35 -9.23 9.05
CA TYR A 26 -38.56 -9.40 7.60
C TYR A 26 -37.28 -9.27 6.77
N GLY A 27 -36.15 -8.93 7.41
CA GLY A 27 -34.94 -8.55 6.71
C GLY A 27 -34.24 -9.68 5.97
N GLU A 28 -34.26 -10.90 6.47
CA GLU A 28 -33.56 -12.03 5.86
C GLU A 28 -34.03 -12.33 4.43
N GLU A 29 -35.32 -12.26 4.19
CA GLU A 29 -35.89 -12.49 2.85
C GLU A 29 -35.50 -11.36 1.88
N PHE A 30 -35.58 -10.12 2.35
CA PHE A 30 -35.17 -8.95 1.57
C PHE A 30 -33.68 -9.00 1.24
N ILE A 31 -32.85 -9.35 2.21
CA ILE A 31 -31.40 -9.46 2.03
C ILE A 31 -31.06 -10.53 1.00
N LYS A 32 -31.73 -11.67 1.01
CA LYS A 32 -31.51 -12.73 0.01
C LYS A 32 -31.81 -12.25 -1.42
N VAL A 33 -32.90 -11.50 -1.58
CA VAL A 33 -33.28 -10.94 -2.90
C VAL A 33 -32.28 -9.88 -3.33
N ILE A 34 -31.89 -8.99 -2.43
CA ILE A 34 -30.91 -7.92 -2.73
C ILE A 34 -29.54 -8.51 -3.05
N LYS A 35 -29.05 -9.48 -2.26
CA LYS A 35 -27.79 -10.18 -2.53
C LYS A 35 -27.78 -10.80 -3.91
N ARG A 36 -28.82 -11.55 -4.26
CA ARG A 36 -28.94 -12.15 -5.59
C ARG A 36 -28.91 -11.09 -6.68
N HIS A 37 -29.65 -9.99 -6.51
CA HIS A 37 -29.67 -8.90 -7.47
C HIS A 37 -28.30 -8.21 -7.63
N VAL A 38 -27.59 -8.00 -6.55
CA VAL A 38 -26.23 -7.44 -6.57
C VAL A 38 -25.25 -8.38 -7.24
N GLU A 39 -25.32 -9.67 -6.95
CA GLU A 39 -24.47 -10.71 -7.56
C GLU A 39 -24.76 -10.91 -9.06
N GLU A 40 -26.05 -11.01 -9.44
CA GLU A 40 -26.47 -11.21 -10.83
C GLU A 40 -26.15 -10.02 -11.74
N ASN A 41 -26.12 -8.81 -11.21
CA ASN A 41 -25.87 -7.58 -11.98
C ASN A 41 -24.45 -7.01 -11.73
N GLU A 42 -23.60 -7.71 -10.98
CA GLU A 42 -22.23 -7.29 -10.64
C GLU A 42 -22.18 -5.84 -10.11
N ILE A 43 -23.16 -5.46 -9.24
CA ILE A 43 -23.28 -4.11 -8.70
C ILE A 43 -22.19 -3.89 -7.66
N GLU A 44 -21.29 -2.94 -7.92
CA GLU A 44 -20.32 -2.46 -6.94
C GLU A 44 -20.98 -1.49 -5.97
N ARG A 45 -20.94 -1.81 -4.68
CA ARG A 45 -21.50 -0.94 -3.63
C ARG A 45 -20.42 -0.02 -3.08
N PRO A 46 -20.78 1.23 -2.68
CA PRO A 46 -19.80 2.14 -2.07
C PRO A 46 -19.10 1.57 -0.83
N GLU A 47 -19.82 0.82 0.00
CA GLU A 47 -19.27 0.15 1.18
C GLU A 47 -18.30 -0.98 0.80
N ASP A 48 -18.56 -1.73 -0.25
CA ASP A 48 -17.68 -2.78 -0.76
C ASP A 48 -16.38 -2.21 -1.32
N LEU A 49 -16.44 -1.06 -1.98
CA LEU A 49 -15.27 -0.36 -2.49
C LEU A 49 -14.32 0.05 -1.36
N ILE A 50 -14.86 0.56 -0.26
CA ILE A 50 -14.05 0.96 0.91
C ILE A 50 -13.38 -0.26 1.53
N VAL A 51 -14.13 -1.33 1.77
CA VAL A 51 -13.60 -2.57 2.39
C VAL A 51 -12.60 -3.27 1.48
N ARG A 52 -12.91 -3.39 0.18
CA ARG A 52 -11.98 -3.98 -0.81
C ARG A 52 -10.71 -3.14 -0.96
N GLY A 53 -10.83 -1.81 -0.98
CA GLY A 53 -9.69 -0.91 -1.09
C GLY A 53 -8.70 -1.09 0.08
N VAL A 54 -9.19 -1.16 1.31
CA VAL A 54 -8.35 -1.37 2.51
C VAL A 54 -7.76 -2.79 2.52
N ALA A 55 -8.58 -3.81 2.25
CA ALA A 55 -8.11 -5.20 2.21
C ALA A 55 -7.08 -5.44 1.09
N ASN A 56 -7.26 -4.83 -0.08
CA ASN A 56 -6.31 -4.94 -1.18
C ASN A 56 -4.99 -4.24 -0.88
N LYS A 57 -5.02 -3.02 -0.32
CA LYS A 57 -3.80 -2.30 0.10
C LYS A 57 -3.01 -3.10 1.14
N SER A 58 -3.67 -3.69 2.11
CA SER A 58 -3.02 -4.54 3.13
C SER A 58 -2.41 -5.81 2.51
N LYS A 59 -3.11 -6.47 1.58
CA LYS A 59 -2.60 -7.64 0.88
C LYS A 59 -1.40 -7.32 0.00
N VAL A 60 -1.44 -6.19 -0.72
CA VAL A 60 -0.31 -5.72 -1.54
C VAL A 60 0.90 -5.43 -0.66
N LYS A 61 0.72 -4.73 0.46
CA LYS A 61 1.77 -4.46 1.44
C LYS A 61 2.44 -5.75 1.94
N ILE A 62 1.66 -6.72 2.40
CA ILE A 62 2.17 -8.01 2.89
C ILE A 62 2.92 -8.75 1.80
N ALA A 63 2.39 -8.78 0.59
CA ALA A 63 3.01 -9.47 -0.53
C ALA A 63 4.34 -8.83 -0.97
N ILE A 64 4.46 -7.50 -0.92
CA ILE A 64 5.71 -6.79 -1.17
C ILE A 64 6.74 -7.15 -0.09
N ILE A 65 6.37 -7.12 1.19
CA ILE A 65 7.26 -7.49 2.30
C ILE A 65 7.77 -8.92 2.12
N GLN A 66 6.88 -9.87 1.85
CA GLN A 66 7.25 -11.28 1.65
C GLN A 66 8.19 -11.48 0.46
N ALA A 67 7.96 -10.78 -0.65
CA ALA A 67 8.83 -10.85 -1.82
C ALA A 67 10.23 -10.29 -1.53
N ILE A 68 10.33 -9.19 -0.79
CA ILE A 68 11.60 -8.61 -0.34
C ILE A 68 12.32 -9.55 0.63
N ASP A 69 11.62 -10.18 1.57
CA ASP A 69 12.19 -11.17 2.50
C ASP A 69 12.76 -12.40 1.75
N LEU A 70 12.14 -12.76 0.63
CA LEU A 70 12.62 -13.80 -0.28
C LEU A 70 13.72 -13.30 -1.24
N LYS A 71 14.13 -12.03 -1.14
CA LYS A 71 15.15 -11.39 -1.99
C LYS A 71 14.80 -11.43 -3.48
N VAL A 72 13.52 -11.26 -3.80
CA VAL A 72 13.07 -11.12 -5.19
C VAL A 72 13.51 -9.76 -5.73
N PRO A 73 14.07 -9.67 -6.95
CA PRO A 73 14.42 -8.39 -7.56
C PRO A 73 13.22 -7.43 -7.60
N LEU A 74 13.46 -6.14 -7.36
CA LEU A 74 12.38 -5.15 -7.26
C LEU A 74 11.61 -5.02 -8.57
N GLU A 75 12.26 -5.17 -9.71
CA GLU A 75 11.64 -5.16 -11.03
C GLU A 75 10.62 -6.31 -11.19
N GLU A 76 10.98 -7.51 -10.73
CA GLU A 76 10.06 -8.65 -10.75
C GLU A 76 8.86 -8.46 -9.82
N ILE A 77 9.08 -7.81 -8.68
CA ILE A 77 8.00 -7.48 -7.74
C ILE A 77 7.03 -6.48 -8.40
N ALA A 78 7.55 -5.45 -9.06
CA ALA A 78 6.76 -4.46 -9.77
C ALA A 78 5.95 -5.12 -10.89
N GLU A 79 6.60 -5.89 -11.78
CA GLU A 79 5.93 -6.62 -12.88
C GLU A 79 4.83 -7.55 -12.38
N SER A 80 5.12 -8.36 -11.36
CA SER A 80 4.16 -9.33 -10.81
C SER A 80 2.92 -8.67 -10.20
N ARG A 81 3.00 -7.38 -9.88
CA ARG A 81 1.93 -6.57 -9.30
C ARG A 81 1.28 -5.61 -10.28
N GLY A 82 1.82 -5.52 -11.50
CA GLY A 82 1.36 -4.56 -12.50
C GLY A 82 1.60 -3.12 -12.06
N LEU A 83 2.70 -2.87 -11.32
CA LEU A 83 3.11 -1.56 -10.85
C LEU A 83 4.28 -1.04 -11.68
N GLU A 84 4.33 0.27 -11.87
CA GLU A 84 5.56 0.94 -12.30
C GLU A 84 6.60 0.86 -11.17
N PHE A 85 7.88 0.92 -11.54
CA PHE A 85 8.98 0.82 -10.55
C PHE A 85 8.92 1.92 -9.48
N SER A 86 8.58 3.15 -9.89
CA SER A 86 8.37 4.28 -8.99
C SER A 86 7.21 4.06 -8.01
N GLU A 87 6.11 3.46 -8.49
CA GLU A 87 4.96 3.11 -7.63
C GLU A 87 5.32 2.02 -6.61
N LEU A 88 6.18 1.07 -6.99
CA LEU A 88 6.70 0.09 -6.05
C LEU A 88 7.53 0.76 -4.96
N ILE A 89 8.43 1.68 -5.32
CA ILE A 89 9.22 2.45 -4.36
C ILE A 89 8.31 3.25 -3.42
N ASP A 90 7.25 3.91 -3.93
CA ASP A 90 6.26 4.61 -3.10
C ASP A 90 5.59 3.69 -2.08
N ASN A 91 5.25 2.46 -2.48
CA ASN A 91 4.67 1.46 -1.58
C ASN A 91 5.67 1.02 -0.51
N ILE A 92 6.93 0.78 -0.87
CA ILE A 92 7.98 0.38 0.07
C ILE A 92 8.25 1.51 1.07
N GLU A 93 8.32 2.75 0.61
CA GLU A 93 8.49 3.94 1.43
C GLU A 93 7.34 4.10 2.44
N ALA A 94 6.09 3.92 2.00
CA ALA A 94 4.93 3.92 2.87
C ALA A 94 4.95 2.78 3.91
N ILE A 95 5.50 1.62 3.56
CA ILE A 95 5.67 0.50 4.49
C ILE A 95 6.67 0.85 5.59
N VAL A 96 7.83 1.40 5.24
CA VAL A 96 8.85 1.82 6.22
C VAL A 96 8.32 2.96 7.09
N ASN A 97 7.67 3.96 6.51
CA ASN A 97 7.05 5.07 7.26
C ASN A 97 5.94 4.60 8.22
N SER A 98 5.32 3.46 7.97
CA SER A 98 4.35 2.84 8.89
C SER A 98 5.00 2.10 10.07
N GLY A 99 6.32 2.09 10.18
CA GLY A 99 7.08 1.44 11.24
C GLY A 99 7.45 -0.02 10.95
N THR A 100 7.48 -0.42 9.69
CA THR A 100 7.90 -1.77 9.29
C THR A 100 9.34 -1.73 8.77
N LYS A 101 10.23 -2.48 9.41
CA LYS A 101 11.62 -2.62 8.93
C LYS A 101 11.67 -3.45 7.65
N ILE A 102 12.40 -2.94 6.65
CA ILE A 102 12.63 -3.62 5.37
C ILE A 102 14.12 -3.67 5.09
N ASN A 103 14.63 -4.79 4.63
CA ASN A 103 16.02 -4.95 4.21
C ASN A 103 16.09 -5.02 2.68
N LEU A 104 16.70 -4.00 2.08
CA LEU A 104 16.93 -3.88 0.64
C LEU A 104 18.41 -4.07 0.26
N ASP A 105 19.28 -4.47 1.20
CA ASP A 105 20.73 -4.56 0.96
C ASP A 105 21.05 -5.43 -0.26
N TYR A 106 20.37 -6.57 -0.41
CA TYR A 106 20.59 -7.48 -1.54
C TYR A 106 20.39 -6.83 -2.92
N TYR A 107 19.50 -5.83 -3.00
CA TYR A 107 19.23 -5.10 -4.24
C TYR A 107 20.14 -3.89 -4.40
N ILE A 108 20.35 -3.16 -3.31
CA ILE A 108 21.20 -1.96 -3.28
C ILE A 108 22.65 -2.33 -3.58
N ASP A 109 23.16 -3.45 -3.04
CA ASP A 109 24.51 -3.93 -3.28
C ASP A 109 24.76 -4.31 -4.76
N ASP A 110 23.70 -4.64 -5.51
CA ASP A 110 23.79 -4.93 -6.94
C ASP A 110 23.84 -3.65 -7.81
N ILE A 111 23.31 -2.53 -7.34
CA ILE A 111 23.19 -1.29 -8.12
C ILE A 111 24.15 -0.19 -7.69
N LEU A 112 24.62 -0.20 -6.45
CA LEU A 112 25.53 0.79 -5.87
C LEU A 112 26.69 0.09 -5.17
N ASP A 113 27.91 0.57 -5.41
CA ASP A 113 29.05 0.10 -4.66
C ASP A 113 29.08 0.67 -3.21
N GLU A 114 29.98 0.14 -2.38
CA GLU A 114 30.05 0.50 -0.96
C GLU A 114 30.36 1.99 -0.74
N ASP A 115 31.26 2.55 -1.57
CA ASP A 115 31.63 3.98 -1.48
C ASP A 115 30.43 4.90 -1.84
N GLN A 116 29.67 4.51 -2.86
CA GLN A 116 28.46 5.23 -3.29
C GLN A 116 27.36 5.16 -2.24
N GLN A 117 27.17 3.98 -1.62
CA GLN A 117 26.21 3.81 -0.54
C GLN A 117 26.58 4.67 0.67
N ASP A 118 27.84 4.69 1.06
CA ASP A 118 28.34 5.50 2.18
C ASP A 118 28.15 6.98 1.92
N GLU A 119 28.41 7.47 0.71
CA GLU A 119 28.23 8.87 0.35
C GLU A 119 26.75 9.32 0.52
N ILE A 120 25.83 8.53 -0.04
CA ILE A 120 24.39 8.85 0.05
C ILE A 120 23.90 8.71 1.49
N PHE A 121 24.36 7.69 2.23
CA PHE A 121 23.99 7.46 3.62
C PHE A 121 24.45 8.59 4.53
N ASP A 122 25.70 9.04 4.37
CA ASP A 122 26.26 10.16 5.12
C ASP A 122 25.53 11.48 4.78
N TYR A 123 25.10 11.66 3.55
CA TYR A 123 24.24 12.80 3.21
C TYR A 123 22.97 12.81 4.07
N PHE A 124 22.20 11.71 4.09
CA PHE A 124 20.97 11.65 4.87
C PHE A 124 21.20 11.74 6.39
N LYS A 125 22.32 11.23 6.87
CA LYS A 125 22.70 11.34 8.28
C LYS A 125 22.96 12.79 8.72
N ASN A 126 23.46 13.62 7.82
CA ASN A 126 23.77 15.02 8.07
C ASN A 126 22.68 15.99 7.59
N SER A 127 21.71 15.50 6.81
CA SER A 127 20.59 16.30 6.30
C SER A 127 19.54 16.50 7.38
N GLU A 128 19.06 17.73 7.52
CA GLU A 128 17.97 18.05 8.44
C GLU A 128 16.58 17.77 7.86
N SER A 129 16.43 17.86 6.53
CA SER A 129 15.14 17.72 5.83
C SER A 129 14.85 16.32 5.37
N GLY A 130 15.88 15.55 4.99
CA GLY A 130 15.72 14.24 4.33
C GLY A 130 14.95 14.31 3.00
N ASP A 131 14.92 15.49 2.37
CA ASP A 131 14.21 15.74 1.11
C ASP A 131 14.97 15.15 -0.08
N ILE A 132 14.24 14.48 -0.98
CA ILE A 132 14.82 13.81 -2.16
C ILE A 132 15.33 14.81 -3.20
N GLU A 133 14.59 15.91 -3.43
CA GLU A 133 15.02 16.93 -4.40
C GLU A 133 16.30 17.62 -3.96
N GLU A 134 16.42 17.91 -2.65
CA GLU A 134 17.64 18.48 -2.07
C GLU A 134 18.81 17.50 -2.15
N ALA A 135 18.57 16.22 -1.85
CA ALA A 135 19.56 15.17 -1.98
C ALA A 135 20.06 15.03 -3.42
N TYR A 136 19.16 14.97 -4.39
CA TYR A 136 19.49 14.90 -5.80
C TYR A 136 20.32 16.10 -6.30
N LYS A 137 20.01 17.30 -5.82
CA LYS A 137 20.79 18.52 -6.12
C LYS A 137 22.17 18.52 -5.48
N ALA A 138 22.27 17.99 -4.26
CA ALA A 138 23.54 17.99 -3.49
C ALA A 138 24.50 16.91 -3.95
N LEU A 139 24.00 15.70 -4.23
CA LEU A 139 24.79 14.55 -4.67
C LEU A 139 25.14 14.59 -6.18
N GLY A 140 24.44 15.45 -6.94
CA GLY A 140 24.68 15.63 -8.35
C GLY A 140 24.06 14.56 -9.24
N SER A 141 24.39 14.61 -10.51
CA SER A 141 23.84 13.74 -11.55
C SER A 141 24.50 12.35 -11.64
N GLU A 142 25.31 11.97 -10.66
CA GLU A 142 25.95 10.65 -10.61
C GLU A 142 24.99 9.54 -10.17
N TYR A 143 23.92 9.93 -9.47
CA TYR A 143 22.89 9.03 -8.95
C TYR A 143 21.53 9.32 -9.57
N THR A 144 20.75 8.28 -9.80
CA THR A 144 19.35 8.42 -10.20
C THR A 144 18.48 8.76 -8.99
N GLU A 145 17.32 9.35 -9.24
CA GLU A 145 16.34 9.64 -8.17
C GLU A 145 15.92 8.37 -7.44
N ASP A 146 15.76 7.26 -8.18
CA ASP A 146 15.37 5.96 -7.61
C ASP A 146 16.46 5.39 -6.69
N GLU A 147 17.72 5.50 -7.06
CA GLU A 147 18.85 5.08 -6.21
C GLU A 147 18.89 5.86 -4.90
N ILE A 148 18.71 7.18 -4.97
CA ILE A 148 18.65 8.05 -3.79
C ILE A 148 17.45 7.69 -2.91
N ARG A 149 16.28 7.41 -3.50
CA ARG A 149 15.07 6.97 -2.79
C ARG A 149 15.26 5.64 -2.09
N LEU A 150 15.87 4.67 -2.75
CA LEU A 150 16.18 3.36 -2.16
C LEU A 150 17.14 3.48 -0.97
N MET A 151 18.18 4.31 -1.10
CA MET A 151 19.10 4.59 0.01
C MET A 151 18.44 5.32 1.16
N ARG A 152 17.50 6.23 0.89
CA ARG A 152 16.69 6.88 1.93
C ARG A 152 15.81 5.87 2.67
N ILE A 153 15.20 4.93 1.96
CA ILE A 153 14.42 3.84 2.57
C ILE A 153 15.31 2.98 3.47
N LYS A 154 16.52 2.61 3.01
CA LYS A 154 17.53 1.89 3.81
C LYS A 154 17.87 2.69 5.07
N PHE A 155 18.20 3.96 4.93
CA PHE A 155 18.50 4.86 6.05
C PHE A 155 17.37 4.92 7.08
N LEU A 156 16.14 5.16 6.62
CA LEU A 156 14.96 5.20 7.50
C LEU A 156 14.71 3.86 8.20
N SER A 157 14.90 2.75 7.49
CA SER A 157 14.74 1.41 8.05
C SER A 157 15.78 1.06 9.12
N GLU A 158 16.99 1.57 8.99
CA GLU A 158 18.07 1.34 9.96
C GLU A 158 17.98 2.28 11.16
N MET A 159 17.63 3.55 10.91
CA MET A 159 17.62 4.58 11.96
C MET A 159 16.34 4.60 12.82
N ALA A 160 15.23 4.07 12.29
CA ALA A 160 13.96 4.01 13.01
C ALA A 160 13.86 2.82 13.98
N PHE A 161 14.78 1.89 13.90
CA PHE A 161 14.80 0.64 14.69
C PHE A 161 16.18 0.43 15.36
#